data_c34d9989b111ce553926a853c0d90e78
#
_entry.id   c34d9989b111ce553926a853c0d90e78
#
_cell.length_a   1.000
_cell.length_b   1.000
_cell.length_c   1.000
_cell.angle_alpha   90.00
_cell.angle_beta   90.00
_cell.angle_gamma   90.00
#
_symmetry.space_group_name_H-M   'P 1'
#
loop_
_entity.id
_entity.type
_entity.pdbx_description
1 polymer ?
#
loop_
_entity_poly.entity_id
_entity_poly.type
_entity_poly.pdbx_seq_one_letter_code
_entity_poly.pdbx_strand_id
1 'polypeptide(L)' 'VSDQATGAGDLQQKYRQFLDLMPLTISLAGLPTSEGRLYSEDQIEARAITVRLAYKVARNLARECLGGS' A
#
# COMPACT_ATOMS: atom_id res chain seq x y z
N VAL A 1 -19.06 18.30 -13.38
CA VAL A 1 -19.09 18.24 -11.96
C VAL A 1 -19.41 16.85 -11.45
N SER A 2 -20.34 16.15 -12.11
CA SER A 2 -20.58 14.75 -11.77
C SER A 2 -19.32 13.92 -11.91
N ASP A 3 -18.54 14.20 -12.93
CA ASP A 3 -17.32 13.47 -13.17
C ASP A 3 -16.32 13.69 -12.03
N GLN A 4 -16.26 14.90 -11.52
CA GLN A 4 -15.38 15.19 -10.41
C GLN A 4 -15.84 14.46 -9.15
N ALA A 5 -17.14 14.45 -8.91
CA ALA A 5 -17.68 13.76 -7.76
C ALA A 5 -17.42 12.26 -7.85
N THR A 6 -17.62 11.70 -9.04
CA THR A 6 -17.35 10.29 -9.27
C THR A 6 -15.86 10.00 -9.10
N GLY A 7 -15.02 10.84 -9.65
CA GLY A 7 -13.58 10.67 -9.52
C GLY A 7 -13.12 10.74 -8.08
N ALA A 8 -13.68 11.68 -7.32
CA ALA A 8 -13.33 11.82 -5.91
C ALA A 8 -13.75 10.59 -5.11
N GLY A 9 -14.94 10.07 -5.37
CA GLY A 9 -15.39 8.86 -4.68
C GLY A 9 -14.55 7.65 -5.00
N ASP A 10 -14.18 7.53 -6.28
CA ASP A 10 -13.33 6.42 -6.72
C ASP A 10 -11.95 6.53 -6.07
N LEU A 11 -11.40 7.73 -6.01
CA LEU A 11 -10.11 7.95 -5.38
C LEU A 11 -10.15 7.66 -3.88
N GLN A 12 -11.25 8.03 -3.23
CA GLN A 12 -11.41 7.73 -1.82
C GLN A 12 -11.48 6.24 -1.56
N GLN A 13 -12.15 5.48 -2.41
CA GLN A 13 -12.20 4.04 -2.28
C GLN A 13 -10.83 3.42 -2.45
N LYS A 14 -10.07 3.89 -3.41
CA LYS A 14 -8.72 3.40 -3.63
C LYS A 14 -7.81 3.72 -2.45
N TYR A 15 -7.97 4.91 -1.92
CA TYR A 15 -7.19 5.33 -0.77
C TYR A 15 -7.52 4.48 0.45
N ARG A 16 -8.80 4.21 0.67
CA ARG A 16 -9.23 3.37 1.78
C ARG A 16 -8.67 1.96 1.62
N GLN A 17 -8.75 1.42 0.41
CA GLN A 17 -8.19 0.10 0.12
C GLN A 17 -6.68 0.09 0.39
N PHE A 18 -6.00 1.14 0.02
CA PHE A 18 -4.58 1.28 0.28
C PHE A 18 -4.30 1.21 1.78
N LEU A 19 -5.06 1.95 2.58
CA LEU A 19 -4.88 1.95 4.03
C LEU A 19 -5.21 0.59 4.63
N ASP A 20 -6.28 -0.05 4.14
CA ASP A 20 -6.70 -1.35 4.66
C ASP A 20 -5.65 -2.43 4.38
N LEU A 21 -4.96 -2.33 3.27
CA LEU A 21 -3.95 -3.31 2.90
C LEU A 21 -2.58 -3.01 3.49
N MET A 22 -2.42 -1.86 4.13
CA MET A 22 -1.11 -1.45 4.63
C MET A 22 -0.54 -2.42 5.68
N PRO A 23 -1.33 -2.90 6.66
CA PRO A 23 -0.77 -3.87 7.61
C PRO A 23 -0.23 -5.12 6.94
N LEU A 24 -0.96 -5.64 5.97
CA LEU A 24 -0.49 -6.81 5.21
C LEU A 24 0.75 -6.47 4.38
N THR A 25 0.73 -5.28 3.76
CA THR A 25 1.85 -4.81 2.97
C THR A 25 3.13 -4.76 3.80
N ILE A 26 3.04 -4.18 4.97
CA ILE A 26 4.19 -4.04 5.86
C ILE A 26 4.69 -5.42 6.32
N SER A 27 3.75 -6.32 6.62
CA SER A 27 4.10 -7.69 6.97
C SER A 27 4.87 -8.38 5.86
N LEU A 28 4.41 -8.21 4.62
CA LEU A 28 5.07 -8.84 3.47
C LEU A 28 6.41 -8.20 3.18
N ALA A 29 6.53 -6.90 3.41
CA ALA A 29 7.78 -6.19 3.17
C ALA A 29 8.87 -6.62 4.14
N GLY A 30 8.50 -6.94 5.37
CA GLY A 30 9.46 -7.40 6.35
C GLY A 30 10.48 -6.36 6.74
N LEU A 31 10.19 -5.09 6.51
CA LEU A 31 11.12 -4.04 6.87
C LEU A 31 11.03 -3.73 8.35
N PRO A 32 12.18 -3.48 9.00
CA PRO A 32 12.15 -3.07 10.40
C PRO A 32 11.53 -1.69 10.55
N THR A 33 10.93 -1.44 11.70
CA THR A 33 10.39 -0.12 12.00
C THR A 33 11.52 0.88 12.17
N SER A 34 11.24 2.13 11.92
CA SER A 34 12.27 3.15 12.00
C SER A 34 12.64 3.54 13.43
N GLU A 35 11.73 3.43 14.36
CA GLU A 35 11.93 3.63 15.81
C GLU A 35 13.10 4.56 16.17
N GLY A 36 12.95 5.85 15.86
CA GLY A 36 13.95 6.84 16.21
C GLY A 36 15.15 6.90 15.31
N ARG A 37 15.25 6.05 14.32
CA ARG A 37 16.35 6.09 13.37
C ARG A 37 16.03 7.07 12.25
N LEU A 38 17.07 7.78 11.83
CA LEU A 38 16.98 8.65 10.68
C LEU A 38 17.58 7.92 9.49
N TYR A 39 16.82 7.87 8.42
CA TYR A 39 17.29 7.24 7.19
C TYR A 39 17.66 8.31 6.18
N SER A 40 18.67 8.03 5.38
CA SER A 40 19.04 8.90 4.27
C SER A 40 17.97 8.81 3.19
N GLU A 41 17.99 9.77 2.27
CA GLU A 41 17.04 9.79 1.15
C GLU A 41 17.12 8.49 0.34
N ASP A 42 18.34 8.03 0.08
CA ASP A 42 18.52 6.77 -0.66
C ASP A 42 17.94 5.58 0.08
N GLN A 43 18.09 5.54 1.38
CA GLN A 43 17.54 4.46 2.18
C GLN A 43 16.02 4.50 2.18
N ILE A 44 15.45 5.70 2.26
CA ILE A 44 14.00 5.86 2.20
C ILE A 44 13.47 5.40 0.85
N GLU A 45 14.15 5.74 -0.24
CA GLU A 45 13.75 5.30 -1.56
C GLU A 45 13.80 3.78 -1.69
N ALA A 46 14.84 3.15 -1.17
CA ALA A 46 14.95 1.70 -1.20
C ALA A 46 13.80 1.04 -0.44
N ARG A 47 13.45 1.59 0.71
CA ARG A 47 12.33 1.08 1.49
C ARG A 47 11.00 1.29 0.74
N ALA A 48 10.86 2.44 0.07
CA ALA A 48 9.66 2.72 -0.71
C ALA A 48 9.48 1.73 -1.85
N ILE A 49 10.55 1.37 -2.52
CA ILE A 49 10.49 0.37 -3.59
C ILE A 49 10.00 -0.97 -3.03
N THR A 50 10.53 -1.38 -1.89
CA THR A 50 10.13 -2.62 -1.24
C THR A 50 8.65 -2.57 -0.86
N VAL A 51 8.18 -1.45 -0.33
CA VAL A 51 6.79 -1.29 0.06
C VAL A 51 5.86 -1.32 -1.17
N ARG A 52 6.27 -0.68 -2.25
CA ARG A 52 5.46 -0.71 -3.48
C ARG A 52 5.29 -2.13 -3.99
N LEU A 53 6.38 -2.88 -4.00
CA LEU A 53 6.32 -4.26 -4.46
C LEU A 53 5.47 -5.10 -3.52
N ALA A 54 5.64 -4.91 -2.21
CA ALA A 54 4.85 -5.62 -1.23
C ALA A 54 3.37 -5.27 -1.34
N TYR A 55 3.04 -4.02 -1.61
CA TYR A 55 1.66 -3.61 -1.80
C TYR A 55 1.04 -4.29 -3.03
N LYS A 56 1.79 -4.38 -4.11
CA LYS A 56 1.31 -5.08 -5.30
C LYS A 56 0.99 -6.54 -4.99
N VAL A 57 1.86 -7.21 -4.24
CA VAL A 57 1.64 -8.59 -3.83
C VAL A 57 0.46 -8.67 -2.88
N ALA A 58 0.33 -7.74 -1.94
CA ALA A 58 -0.78 -7.71 -1.00
C ALA A 58 -2.11 -7.58 -1.73
N ARG A 59 -2.18 -6.72 -2.74
CA ARG A 59 -3.41 -6.57 -3.54
C ARG A 59 -3.78 -7.88 -4.25
N ASN A 60 -2.80 -8.51 -4.84
CA ASN A 60 -3.04 -9.78 -5.53
C ASN A 60 -3.48 -10.85 -4.55
N LEU A 61 -2.83 -10.91 -3.41
CA LEU A 61 -3.18 -11.89 -2.38
C LEU A 61 -4.59 -11.67 -1.87
N ALA A 62 -4.96 -10.42 -1.60
CA ALA A 62 -6.31 -10.10 -1.15
C ALA A 62 -7.34 -10.51 -2.19
N ARG A 63 -7.04 -10.27 -3.45
CA ARG A 63 -7.94 -10.66 -4.55
C ARG A 63 -8.11 -12.16 -4.59
N GLU A 64 -7.03 -12.91 -4.43
CA GLU A 64 -7.09 -14.37 -4.42
C GLU A 64 -7.89 -14.89 -3.23
N CYS A 65 -7.68 -14.31 -2.07
CA CYS A 65 -8.35 -14.78 -0.86
C CYS A 65 -9.83 -14.41 -0.84
N LEU A 66 -10.17 -13.25 -1.35
CA LEU A 66 -11.56 -12.77 -1.28
C LEU A 66 -12.37 -13.13 -2.51
N GLY A 67 -11.76 -12.93 -3.67
CA GLY A 67 -12.47 -13.18 -4.90
C GLY A 67 -12.12 -14.51 -5.51
N GLY A 68 -11.22 -15.16 -4.91
CA GLY A 68 -10.49 -16.27 -5.47
C GLY A 68 -11.29 -17.43 -5.96
N SER A 69 -12.41 -17.29 -6.02
CA SER A 69 -13.17 -18.33 -6.68
C SER A 69 -12.87 -18.38 -8.15
#